data_ee14fdc8187187cdd54700185d084309
#
_entry.id   ee14fdc8187187cdd54700185d084309
#
_cell.length_a   1.000
_cell.length_b   1.000
_cell.length_c   1.000
_cell.angle_alpha   90.00
_cell.angle_beta   90.00
_cell.angle_gamma   90.00
#
_symmetry.space_group_name_H-M   'P 1'
#
loop_
_entity.id
_entity.type
_entity.pdbx_description
1 polymer ?
#
loop_
_entity_poly.entity_id
_entity_poly.type
_entity_poly.pdbx_seq_one_letter_code
_entity_poly.pdbx_strand_id
1 'polypeptide(L)'
;MPVERLGGDAERAIASVVAQAAPFPFELIVVSAERLPLPETGVLNVVEPNRNPATRRNRGVSASRGEILAFIDDDAVADPSWLANAVAYLDAHPDVLALGGPDPAPPGSSIPELISDTLLATRYIGSGVAAHENRRGTFELRQASDVALVNLFVRRDAFTGFDEAIGYIGEDTRLLEELMARGKVVYHDAVRVFHRRRAFPGPYLRQRWRYRVKTGKLMVQGSATHRRNPKIQAFLVAGAIGLLFAPFVALPYAALTLLLGVPATRLPVRWWPVIPVAFAMHHAVYWFGIVTGMVTGRR
;
A
#
# COMPACT_ATOMS: atom_id res chain seq x y z
N MET A 1 -3.65 -11.08 -9.43
CA MET A 1 -2.24 -10.95 -8.93
C MET A 1 -1.32 -10.69 -10.13
N PRO A 2 -0.81 -9.47 -10.33
CA PRO A 2 0.27 -9.24 -11.29
C PRO A 2 1.56 -9.87 -10.78
N VAL A 3 2.31 -10.57 -11.66
CA VAL A 3 3.60 -11.18 -11.31
C VAL A 3 4.62 -10.79 -12.38
N GLU A 4 5.72 -10.18 -11.97
CA GLU A 4 6.78 -9.79 -12.91
C GLU A 4 7.69 -10.99 -13.23
N ARG A 5 8.03 -11.77 -12.21
CA ARG A 5 8.86 -12.96 -12.32
C ARG A 5 8.53 -13.93 -11.18
N LEU A 6 8.46 -15.22 -11.50
CA LEU A 6 8.33 -16.25 -10.49
C LEU A 6 9.61 -16.33 -9.66
N GLY A 7 9.46 -16.34 -8.34
CA GLY A 7 10.54 -16.39 -7.36
C GLY A 7 9.94 -16.50 -5.97
N GLY A 8 10.80 -16.65 -4.95
CA GLY A 8 10.36 -17.03 -3.61
C GLY A 8 9.25 -16.17 -2.99
N ASP A 9 9.13 -14.87 -3.31
CA ASP A 9 8.03 -14.04 -2.82
C ASP A 9 6.74 -14.37 -3.57
N ALA A 10 6.78 -14.41 -4.92
CA ALA A 10 5.63 -14.72 -5.75
C ALA A 10 5.11 -16.15 -5.50
N GLU A 11 6.00 -17.11 -5.32
CA GLU A 11 5.63 -18.49 -4.98
C GLU A 11 4.91 -18.56 -3.64
N ARG A 12 5.39 -17.84 -2.60
CA ARG A 12 4.72 -17.76 -1.30
C ARG A 12 3.36 -17.05 -1.38
N ALA A 13 3.27 -15.97 -2.15
CA ALA A 13 2.02 -15.25 -2.38
C ALA A 13 0.98 -16.17 -3.04
N ILE A 14 1.34 -16.84 -4.13
CA ILE A 14 0.49 -17.81 -4.84
C ILE A 14 0.06 -18.94 -3.89
N ALA A 15 1.01 -19.57 -3.19
CA ALA A 15 0.72 -20.65 -2.27
C ALA A 15 -0.24 -20.23 -1.15
N SER A 16 -0.10 -19.01 -0.61
CA SER A 16 -0.98 -18.49 0.44
C SER A 16 -2.43 -18.28 -0.01
N VAL A 17 -2.64 -17.95 -1.29
CA VAL A 17 -3.98 -17.81 -1.85
C VAL A 17 -4.56 -19.18 -2.19
N VAL A 18 -3.78 -20.08 -2.79
CA VAL A 18 -4.22 -21.45 -3.12
C VAL A 18 -4.60 -22.23 -1.85
N ALA A 19 -3.91 -21.99 -0.73
CA ALA A 19 -4.15 -22.65 0.56
C ALA A 19 -5.32 -22.06 1.36
N GLN A 20 -6.08 -21.09 0.83
CA GLN A 20 -7.23 -20.52 1.55
C GLN A 20 -8.32 -21.57 1.79
N ALA A 21 -8.73 -21.72 3.03
CA ALA A 21 -9.86 -22.56 3.42
C ALA A 21 -11.18 -21.78 3.30
N ALA A 22 -11.62 -21.51 2.06
CA ALA A 22 -12.84 -20.77 1.81
C ALA A 22 -14.04 -21.74 1.64
N PRO A 23 -15.20 -21.48 2.27
CA PRO A 23 -16.40 -22.31 2.13
C PRO A 23 -17.17 -22.07 0.82
N PHE A 24 -16.56 -21.39 -0.15
CA PHE A 24 -17.09 -21.04 -1.45
C PHE A 24 -16.01 -21.22 -2.53
N PRO A 25 -16.39 -21.40 -3.81
CA PRO A 25 -15.42 -21.50 -4.90
C PRO A 25 -14.72 -20.17 -5.14
N PHE A 26 -13.43 -20.23 -5.44
CA PHE A 26 -12.64 -19.08 -5.87
C PHE A 26 -11.64 -19.48 -6.95
N GLU A 27 -11.13 -18.50 -7.66
CA GLU A 27 -10.11 -18.65 -8.70
C GLU A 27 -8.94 -17.69 -8.43
N LEU A 28 -7.73 -18.16 -8.62
CA LEU A 28 -6.54 -17.31 -8.60
C LEU A 28 -6.09 -17.03 -10.03
N ILE A 29 -6.05 -15.75 -10.41
CA ILE A 29 -5.56 -15.30 -11.72
C ILE A 29 -4.22 -14.62 -11.54
N VAL A 30 -3.18 -15.20 -12.11
CA VAL A 30 -1.83 -14.64 -12.20
C VAL A 30 -1.66 -14.01 -13.57
N VAL A 31 -1.27 -12.73 -13.60
CA VAL A 31 -1.04 -11.99 -14.85
C VAL A 31 0.44 -11.64 -14.96
N SER A 32 1.09 -12.12 -16.02
CA SER A 32 2.54 -12.00 -16.22
C SER A 32 2.88 -11.62 -17.68
N ALA A 33 4.09 -11.11 -17.92
CA ALA A 33 4.53 -10.74 -19.27
C ALA A 33 4.65 -11.94 -20.21
N GLU A 34 4.95 -13.10 -19.68
CA GLU A 34 5.13 -14.38 -20.38
C GLU A 34 4.53 -15.52 -19.55
N ARG A 35 4.35 -16.67 -20.16
CA ARG A 35 3.80 -17.83 -19.45
C ARG A 35 4.74 -18.30 -18.37
N LEU A 36 4.22 -18.43 -17.15
CA LEU A 36 4.96 -18.90 -15.98
C LEU A 36 4.68 -20.40 -15.74
N PRO A 37 5.63 -21.16 -15.20
CA PRO A 37 5.44 -22.54 -14.77
C PRO A 37 4.68 -22.60 -13.43
N LEU A 38 3.38 -22.34 -13.50
CA LEU A 38 2.47 -22.33 -12.33
C LEU A 38 1.86 -23.72 -12.10
N PRO A 39 1.31 -23.99 -10.89
CA PRO A 39 0.54 -25.20 -10.63
C PRO A 39 -0.60 -25.35 -11.64
N GLU A 40 -0.82 -26.57 -12.13
CA GLU A 40 -1.86 -26.84 -13.16
C GLU A 40 -3.28 -26.70 -12.61
N THR A 41 -3.46 -26.82 -11.31
CA THR A 41 -4.78 -26.76 -10.66
C THR A 41 -4.93 -25.51 -9.80
N GLY A 42 -6.08 -24.84 -9.97
CA GLY A 42 -6.46 -23.69 -9.10
C GLY A 42 -5.84 -22.35 -9.47
N VAL A 43 -4.94 -22.29 -10.47
CA VAL A 43 -4.30 -21.04 -10.90
C VAL A 43 -4.40 -20.85 -12.41
N LEU A 44 -5.01 -19.74 -12.84
CA LEU A 44 -5.05 -19.34 -14.24
C LEU A 44 -3.91 -18.37 -14.54
N ASN A 45 -3.01 -18.71 -15.47
CA ASN A 45 -2.01 -17.78 -15.98
C ASN A 45 -2.52 -17.03 -17.20
N VAL A 46 -2.66 -15.71 -17.08
CA VAL A 46 -3.00 -14.80 -18.18
C VAL A 46 -1.74 -14.06 -18.61
N VAL A 47 -1.43 -14.10 -19.90
CA VAL A 47 -0.27 -13.41 -20.46
C VAL A 47 -0.68 -12.00 -20.88
N GLU A 48 0.05 -11.01 -20.34
CA GLU A 48 -0.07 -9.59 -20.72
C GLU A 48 1.34 -8.96 -20.73
N PRO A 49 1.92 -8.77 -21.95
CA PRO A 49 3.28 -8.24 -22.10
C PRO A 49 3.44 -6.80 -21.60
N ASN A 50 2.35 -6.02 -21.58
CA ASN A 50 2.40 -4.67 -21.06
C ASN A 50 2.76 -4.70 -19.56
N ARG A 51 3.79 -3.94 -19.19
CA ARG A 51 4.27 -3.87 -17.79
C ARG A 51 3.50 -2.88 -16.93
N ASN A 52 2.53 -2.15 -17.48
CA ASN A 52 1.69 -1.26 -16.69
C ASN A 52 0.83 -2.10 -15.72
N PRO A 53 0.94 -1.88 -14.39
CA PRO A 53 0.17 -2.65 -13.41
C PRO A 53 -1.34 -2.51 -13.58
N ALA A 54 -1.83 -1.33 -13.98
CA ALA A 54 -3.25 -1.09 -14.26
C ALA A 54 -3.73 -1.98 -15.40
N THR A 55 -2.99 -2.05 -16.54
CA THR A 55 -3.31 -2.92 -17.68
C THR A 55 -3.32 -4.39 -17.26
N ARG A 56 -2.32 -4.85 -16.51
CA ARG A 56 -2.28 -6.25 -16.05
C ARG A 56 -3.45 -6.58 -15.12
N ARG A 57 -3.82 -5.67 -14.19
CA ARG A 57 -4.96 -5.88 -13.30
C ARG A 57 -6.27 -5.90 -14.08
N ASN A 58 -6.49 -4.96 -15.02
CA ASN A 58 -7.65 -4.94 -15.91
C ASN A 58 -7.75 -6.24 -16.71
N ARG A 59 -6.62 -6.72 -17.24
CA ARG A 59 -6.57 -7.99 -17.99
C ARG A 59 -6.94 -9.17 -17.10
N GLY A 60 -6.48 -9.20 -15.86
CA GLY A 60 -6.87 -10.22 -14.88
C GLY A 60 -8.36 -10.19 -14.57
N VAL A 61 -8.93 -8.99 -14.35
CA VAL A 61 -10.39 -8.84 -14.13
C VAL A 61 -11.20 -9.30 -15.33
N SER A 62 -10.76 -8.98 -16.55
CA SER A 62 -11.45 -9.43 -17.78
C SER A 62 -11.45 -10.95 -17.94
N ALA A 63 -10.46 -11.65 -17.40
CA ALA A 63 -10.38 -13.11 -17.42
C ALA A 63 -11.11 -13.77 -16.25
N SER A 64 -11.52 -13.00 -15.22
CA SER A 64 -12.15 -13.52 -14.01
C SER A 64 -13.67 -13.63 -14.13
N ARG A 65 -14.26 -14.50 -13.28
CA ARG A 65 -15.71 -14.79 -13.25
C ARG A 65 -16.37 -14.47 -11.90
N GLY A 66 -15.56 -14.33 -10.83
CA GLY A 66 -16.05 -14.11 -9.46
C GLY A 66 -16.84 -12.82 -9.32
N GLU A 67 -17.85 -12.79 -8.46
CA GLU A 67 -18.67 -11.60 -8.14
C GLU A 67 -17.92 -10.61 -7.25
N ILE A 68 -16.91 -11.08 -6.52
CA ILE A 68 -16.01 -10.27 -5.70
C ILE A 68 -14.61 -10.37 -6.30
N LEU A 69 -14.00 -9.24 -6.59
CA LEU A 69 -12.65 -9.11 -7.09
C LEU A 69 -11.68 -8.89 -5.93
N ALA A 70 -10.72 -9.78 -5.72
CA ALA A 70 -9.68 -9.67 -4.69
C ALA A 70 -8.34 -9.30 -5.34
N PHE A 71 -7.75 -8.19 -4.92
CA PHE A 71 -6.44 -7.74 -5.37
C PHE A 71 -5.39 -8.01 -4.30
N ILE A 72 -4.31 -8.64 -4.73
CA ILE A 72 -3.15 -8.94 -3.89
C ILE A 72 -1.89 -8.86 -4.76
N ASP A 73 -0.77 -8.35 -4.23
CA ASP A 73 0.50 -8.25 -4.93
C ASP A 73 1.34 -9.53 -4.75
N ASP A 74 2.35 -9.72 -5.61
CA ASP A 74 3.21 -10.91 -5.63
C ASP A 74 4.28 -10.93 -4.52
N ASP A 75 4.35 -9.90 -3.70
CA ASP A 75 5.19 -9.82 -2.50
C ASP A 75 4.35 -9.75 -1.19
N ALA A 76 3.07 -10.18 -1.27
CA ALA A 76 2.16 -10.25 -0.15
C ALA A 76 1.66 -11.69 0.10
N VAL A 77 1.58 -12.08 1.37
CA VAL A 77 1.10 -13.38 1.82
C VAL A 77 -0.25 -13.19 2.50
N ALA A 78 -1.29 -13.86 2.01
CA ALA A 78 -2.62 -13.79 2.58
C ALA A 78 -2.68 -14.53 3.94
N ASP A 79 -3.38 -13.92 4.93
CA ASP A 79 -3.75 -14.64 6.16
C ASP A 79 -4.64 -15.84 5.81
N PRO A 80 -4.56 -16.99 6.50
CA PRO A 80 -5.38 -18.17 6.20
C PRO A 80 -6.89 -17.92 6.12
N SER A 81 -7.40 -16.90 6.81
CA SER A 81 -8.82 -16.53 6.83
C SER A 81 -9.14 -15.31 5.93
N TRP A 82 -8.21 -14.87 5.11
CA TRP A 82 -8.31 -13.62 4.32
C TRP A 82 -9.55 -13.60 3.43
N LEU A 83 -9.75 -14.62 2.58
CA LEU A 83 -10.92 -14.71 1.70
C LEU A 83 -12.21 -14.90 2.51
N ALA A 84 -12.21 -15.80 3.49
CA ALA A 84 -13.39 -16.10 4.28
C ALA A 84 -13.90 -14.86 5.04
N ASN A 85 -13.00 -14.12 5.69
CA ASN A 85 -13.34 -12.89 6.42
C ASN A 85 -13.88 -11.80 5.49
N ALA A 86 -13.27 -11.63 4.32
CA ALA A 86 -13.68 -10.59 3.38
C ALA A 86 -15.05 -10.87 2.79
N VAL A 87 -15.30 -12.10 2.32
CA VAL A 87 -16.58 -12.48 1.72
C VAL A 87 -17.69 -12.46 2.75
N ALA A 88 -17.47 -13.03 3.95
CA ALA A 88 -18.46 -13.00 5.03
C ALA A 88 -18.85 -11.57 5.42
N TYR A 89 -17.89 -10.63 5.45
CA TYR A 89 -18.19 -9.24 5.71
C TYR A 89 -19.01 -8.59 4.59
N LEU A 90 -18.61 -8.79 3.35
CA LEU A 90 -19.32 -8.24 2.18
C LEU A 90 -20.74 -8.80 2.04
N ASP A 91 -20.94 -10.10 2.30
CA ASP A 91 -22.26 -10.74 2.26
C ASP A 91 -23.21 -10.18 3.34
N ALA A 92 -22.68 -9.89 4.53
CA ALA A 92 -23.45 -9.26 5.60
C ALA A 92 -23.73 -7.77 5.38
N HIS A 93 -22.99 -7.10 4.45
CA HIS A 93 -23.08 -5.67 4.21
C HIS A 93 -23.19 -5.37 2.70
N PRO A 94 -24.36 -5.58 2.08
CA PRO A 94 -24.54 -5.41 0.62
C PRO A 94 -24.35 -3.96 0.13
N ASP A 95 -24.40 -2.99 1.02
CA ASP A 95 -24.15 -1.57 0.76
C ASP A 95 -22.66 -1.19 0.70
N VAL A 96 -21.76 -2.12 1.05
CA VAL A 96 -20.31 -1.94 0.97
C VAL A 96 -19.81 -2.33 -0.42
N LEU A 97 -19.21 -1.38 -1.15
CA LEU A 97 -18.70 -1.57 -2.52
C LEU A 97 -17.29 -2.17 -2.54
N ALA A 98 -16.48 -1.83 -1.55
CA ALA A 98 -15.11 -2.33 -1.44
C ALA A 98 -14.67 -2.45 0.02
N LEU A 99 -13.72 -3.36 0.24
CA LEU A 99 -13.20 -3.73 1.55
C LEU A 99 -11.69 -3.90 1.47
N GLY A 100 -10.97 -3.32 2.41
CA GLY A 100 -9.54 -3.56 2.57
C GLY A 100 -9.18 -3.78 4.04
N GLY A 101 -7.90 -4.00 4.31
CA GLY A 101 -7.46 -4.26 5.67
C GLY A 101 -5.95 -4.03 5.85
N PRO A 102 -5.38 -4.46 6.98
CA PRO A 102 -3.98 -4.26 7.31
C PRO A 102 -3.04 -5.09 6.43
N ASP A 103 -1.84 -4.52 6.23
CA ASP A 103 -0.76 -5.13 5.46
C ASP A 103 0.60 -5.08 6.19
N PRO A 104 0.71 -5.54 7.45
CA PRO A 104 1.98 -5.51 8.18
C PRO A 104 3.08 -6.31 7.48
N ALA A 105 4.34 -6.02 7.83
CA ALA A 105 5.44 -6.88 7.42
C ALA A 105 5.26 -8.32 7.97
N PRO A 106 5.66 -9.36 7.23
CA PRO A 106 5.49 -10.75 7.67
C PRO A 106 6.32 -11.06 8.93
N PRO A 107 5.92 -12.10 9.70
CA PRO A 107 6.79 -12.67 10.73
C PRO A 107 8.14 -13.09 10.13
N GLY A 108 9.24 -12.89 10.87
CA GLY A 108 10.58 -13.23 10.41
C GLY A 108 11.21 -12.21 9.44
N SER A 109 10.59 -11.05 9.22
CA SER A 109 11.20 -9.95 8.48
C SER A 109 12.55 -9.54 9.07
N SER A 110 13.49 -9.19 8.21
CA SER A 110 14.82 -8.71 8.60
C SER A 110 14.76 -7.36 9.31
N ILE A 111 15.79 -7.00 10.05
CA ILE A 111 15.88 -5.69 10.74
C ILE A 111 15.67 -4.51 9.76
N PRO A 112 16.29 -4.47 8.57
CA PRO A 112 16.02 -3.42 7.59
C PRO A 112 14.55 -3.35 7.12
N GLU A 113 13.87 -4.47 6.98
CA GLU A 113 12.44 -4.52 6.65
C GLU A 113 11.57 -4.04 7.81
N LEU A 114 11.90 -4.42 9.05
CA LEU A 114 11.21 -3.95 10.25
C LEU A 114 11.38 -2.45 10.49
N ILE A 115 12.54 -1.87 10.15
CA ILE A 115 12.72 -0.40 10.17
C ILE A 115 11.74 0.25 9.20
N SER A 116 11.66 -0.24 7.96
CA SER A 116 10.71 0.26 6.96
C SER A 116 9.24 0.12 7.41
N ASP A 117 8.90 -1.02 8.00
CA ASP A 117 7.57 -1.27 8.55
C ASP A 117 7.25 -0.27 9.67
N THR A 118 8.18 -0.04 10.61
CA THR A 118 8.04 0.96 11.68
C THR A 118 7.77 2.36 11.12
N LEU A 119 8.54 2.78 10.10
CA LEU A 119 8.36 4.08 9.45
C LEU A 119 6.98 4.22 8.80
N LEU A 120 6.40 3.15 8.29
CA LEU A 120 5.08 3.15 7.67
C LEU A 120 3.96 3.02 8.69
N ALA A 121 4.15 2.17 9.71
CA ALA A 121 3.16 1.85 10.73
C ALA A 121 2.96 2.93 11.78
N THR A 122 3.93 3.83 11.94
CA THR A 122 3.86 4.87 12.97
C THR A 122 2.79 5.91 12.66
N ARG A 123 1.80 5.98 13.52
CA ARG A 123 0.68 6.91 13.38
C ARG A 123 1.16 8.37 13.45
N TYR A 124 0.51 9.25 12.69
CA TYR A 124 0.73 10.71 12.59
C TYR A 124 2.00 11.14 11.85
N ILE A 125 3.11 10.44 11.99
CA ILE A 125 4.41 10.84 11.40
C ILE A 125 4.94 9.85 10.36
N GLY A 126 4.27 8.71 10.17
CA GLY A 126 4.61 7.70 9.18
C GLY A 126 3.91 7.92 7.84
N SER A 127 3.39 6.84 7.25
CA SER A 127 2.73 6.89 5.94
C SER A 127 1.40 7.62 5.93
N GLY A 128 0.68 7.65 7.06
CA GLY A 128 -0.70 8.12 7.16
C GLY A 128 -1.71 7.18 6.52
N VAL A 129 -1.33 5.95 6.20
CA VAL A 129 -2.15 4.89 5.60
C VAL A 129 -2.63 3.95 6.69
N ALA A 130 -3.94 3.82 6.90
CA ALA A 130 -4.51 3.01 7.98
C ALA A 130 -4.11 1.54 7.89
N ALA A 131 -4.01 0.99 6.67
CA ALA A 131 -3.54 -0.38 6.42
C ALA A 131 -2.12 -0.61 6.94
N HIS A 132 -1.20 0.32 6.68
CA HIS A 132 0.18 0.23 7.17
C HIS A 132 0.29 0.44 8.69
N GLU A 133 -0.61 1.27 9.27
CA GLU A 133 -0.69 1.51 10.71
C GLU A 133 -1.30 0.33 11.47
N ASN A 134 -1.77 -0.71 10.79
CA ASN A 134 -2.43 -1.89 11.35
C ASN A 134 -3.54 -1.50 12.35
N ARG A 135 -4.37 -0.54 11.98
CA ARG A 135 -5.46 -0.07 12.83
C ARG A 135 -6.37 -1.24 13.18
N ARG A 136 -6.89 -1.23 14.41
CA ARG A 136 -7.86 -2.22 14.87
C ARG A 136 -9.28 -1.77 14.61
N GLY A 137 -10.17 -2.76 14.43
CA GLY A 137 -11.60 -2.57 14.24
C GLY A 137 -11.98 -2.33 12.79
N THR A 138 -13.26 -2.02 12.62
CA THR A 138 -13.90 -1.81 11.32
C THR A 138 -14.38 -0.37 11.23
N PHE A 139 -14.11 0.30 10.12
CA PHE A 139 -14.55 1.68 9.89
C PHE A 139 -14.68 1.98 8.39
N GLU A 140 -15.59 2.87 8.06
CA GLU A 140 -15.71 3.43 6.71
C GLU A 140 -14.51 4.35 6.42
N LEU A 141 -13.96 4.27 5.21
CA LEU A 141 -12.82 5.07 4.81
C LEU A 141 -13.15 6.57 4.79
N ARG A 142 -12.21 7.37 5.29
CA ARG A 142 -12.26 8.83 5.19
C ARG A 142 -11.43 9.38 4.03
N GLN A 143 -10.50 8.59 3.55
CA GLN A 143 -9.62 8.92 2.43
C GLN A 143 -9.21 7.65 1.69
N ALA A 144 -9.05 7.73 0.38
CA ALA A 144 -8.68 6.59 -0.47
C ALA A 144 -7.38 5.89 -0.03
N SER A 145 -6.47 6.63 0.58
CA SER A 145 -5.21 6.08 1.08
C SER A 145 -5.32 5.30 2.41
N ASP A 146 -6.50 5.14 3.00
CA ASP A 146 -6.65 4.35 4.23
C ASP A 146 -6.47 2.85 4.00
N VAL A 147 -6.64 2.36 2.78
CA VAL A 147 -6.31 1.00 2.35
C VAL A 147 -5.29 1.01 1.22
N ALA A 148 -4.64 -0.12 0.99
CA ALA A 148 -3.67 -0.30 -0.08
C ALA A 148 -4.15 -1.39 -1.03
N LEU A 149 -3.85 -1.24 -2.33
CA LEU A 149 -4.28 -2.19 -3.36
C LEU A 149 -3.76 -3.61 -3.14
N VAL A 150 -2.66 -3.75 -2.42
CA VAL A 150 -2.12 -5.05 -2.01
C VAL A 150 -3.10 -5.88 -1.19
N ASN A 151 -4.16 -5.26 -0.64
CA ASN A 151 -5.19 -5.90 0.15
C ASN A 151 -6.53 -5.19 -0.07
N LEU A 152 -7.14 -5.44 -1.24
CA LEU A 152 -8.38 -4.78 -1.63
C LEU A 152 -9.35 -5.79 -2.25
N PHE A 153 -10.59 -5.78 -1.77
CA PHE A 153 -11.74 -6.47 -2.35
C PHE A 153 -12.71 -5.45 -2.93
N VAL A 154 -13.26 -5.72 -4.11
CA VAL A 154 -14.22 -4.85 -4.78
C VAL A 154 -15.35 -5.70 -5.35
N ARG A 155 -16.59 -5.30 -5.18
CA ARG A 155 -17.71 -5.92 -5.89
C ARG A 155 -17.54 -5.70 -7.39
N ARG A 156 -17.75 -6.74 -8.18
CA ARG A 156 -17.57 -6.68 -9.64
C ARG A 156 -18.43 -5.62 -10.30
N ASP A 157 -19.68 -5.49 -9.89
CA ASP A 157 -20.63 -4.49 -10.41
C ASP A 157 -20.27 -3.05 -10.05
N ALA A 158 -19.48 -2.87 -8.99
CA ALA A 158 -18.94 -1.57 -8.59
C ALA A 158 -17.60 -1.22 -9.28
N PHE A 159 -16.89 -2.22 -9.82
CA PHE A 159 -15.55 -2.03 -10.41
C PHE A 159 -15.63 -1.35 -11.78
N THR A 160 -15.01 -0.19 -11.92
CA THR A 160 -14.99 0.64 -13.16
C THR A 160 -13.74 0.44 -14.01
N GLY A 161 -12.75 -0.30 -13.52
CA GLY A 161 -11.45 -0.45 -14.16
C GLY A 161 -10.38 0.43 -13.54
N PHE A 162 -9.13 0.03 -13.70
CA PHE A 162 -7.98 0.90 -13.37
C PHE A 162 -7.67 1.80 -14.57
N ASP A 163 -7.42 3.08 -14.32
CA ASP A 163 -7.02 4.04 -15.34
C ASP A 163 -5.56 3.78 -15.80
N GLU A 164 -5.42 3.20 -16.99
CA GLU A 164 -4.12 2.84 -17.56
C GLU A 164 -3.26 4.06 -17.95
N ALA A 165 -3.87 5.24 -18.09
CA ALA A 165 -3.15 6.47 -18.41
C ALA A 165 -2.40 7.05 -17.20
N ILE A 166 -2.80 6.71 -15.98
CA ILE A 166 -2.14 7.19 -14.74
C ILE A 166 -0.72 6.60 -14.60
N GLY A 167 -0.47 5.43 -15.17
CA GLY A 167 0.81 4.74 -15.08
C GLY A 167 1.03 4.08 -13.71
N TYR A 168 2.26 4.09 -13.22
CA TYR A 168 2.75 3.21 -12.15
C TYR A 168 2.35 3.59 -10.71
N ILE A 169 1.69 4.71 -10.44
CA ILE A 169 1.38 5.19 -9.07
C ILE A 169 0.09 6.00 -9.10
N GLY A 170 -0.90 5.61 -8.29
CA GLY A 170 -2.12 6.36 -8.03
C GLY A 170 -3.35 5.83 -8.76
N GLU A 171 -3.23 4.72 -9.51
CA GLU A 171 -4.35 4.01 -10.13
C GLU A 171 -5.31 3.45 -9.09
N ASP A 172 -4.78 3.00 -7.96
CA ASP A 172 -5.53 2.53 -6.80
C ASP A 172 -6.27 3.65 -6.09
N THR A 173 -5.59 4.76 -5.88
CA THR A 173 -6.18 5.94 -5.24
C THR A 173 -7.36 6.46 -6.04
N ARG A 174 -7.24 6.53 -7.38
CA ARG A 174 -8.34 6.96 -8.25
C ARG A 174 -9.54 6.03 -8.17
N LEU A 175 -9.33 4.71 -8.29
CA LEU A 175 -10.40 3.73 -8.16
C LEU A 175 -11.12 3.88 -6.81
N LEU A 176 -10.37 4.01 -5.73
CA LEU A 176 -10.93 4.16 -4.38
C LEU A 176 -11.69 5.48 -4.21
N GLU A 177 -11.22 6.61 -4.78
CA GLU A 177 -11.94 7.88 -4.79
C GLU A 177 -13.27 7.75 -5.54
N GLU A 178 -13.29 7.07 -6.69
CA GLU A 178 -14.50 6.80 -7.47
C GLU A 178 -15.49 5.90 -6.72
N LEU A 179 -15.02 4.85 -6.04
CA LEU A 179 -15.86 3.97 -5.23
C LEU A 179 -16.44 4.71 -4.02
N MET A 180 -15.62 5.50 -3.30
CA MET A 180 -16.07 6.31 -2.15
C MET A 180 -17.09 7.37 -2.54
N ALA A 181 -17.07 7.89 -3.76
CA ALA A 181 -18.08 8.82 -4.27
C ALA A 181 -19.42 8.14 -4.58
N ARG A 182 -19.44 6.82 -4.75
CA ARG A 182 -20.62 6.02 -5.14
C ARG A 182 -21.23 5.22 -4.00
N GLY A 183 -20.45 4.94 -2.94
CA GLY A 183 -20.92 4.16 -1.80
C GLY A 183 -19.85 3.89 -0.77
N LYS A 184 -20.13 2.96 0.14
CA LYS A 184 -19.24 2.67 1.26
C LYS A 184 -18.03 1.88 0.83
N VAL A 185 -16.87 2.34 1.26
CA VAL A 185 -15.59 1.59 1.23
C VAL A 185 -15.10 1.45 2.66
N VAL A 186 -14.76 0.24 3.07
CA VAL A 186 -14.54 -0.11 4.47
C VAL A 186 -13.14 -0.67 4.68
N TYR A 187 -12.54 -0.35 5.81
CA TYR A 187 -11.39 -1.04 6.38
C TYR A 187 -11.85 -2.03 7.45
N HIS A 188 -11.32 -3.25 7.42
CA HIS A 188 -11.59 -4.29 8.41
C HIS A 188 -10.30 -5.01 8.83
N ASP A 189 -9.99 -5.00 10.12
CA ASP A 189 -8.70 -5.51 10.64
C ASP A 189 -8.51 -7.03 10.56
N ALA A 190 -9.59 -7.80 10.41
CA ALA A 190 -9.53 -9.24 10.18
C ALA A 190 -9.24 -9.63 8.72
N VAL A 191 -9.34 -8.69 7.78
CA VAL A 191 -8.99 -8.91 6.36
C VAL A 191 -7.53 -8.56 6.16
N ARG A 192 -6.62 -9.48 6.43
CA ARG A 192 -5.19 -9.22 6.57
C ARG A 192 -4.35 -9.89 5.51
N VAL A 193 -3.35 -9.17 5.02
CA VAL A 193 -2.21 -9.74 4.29
C VAL A 193 -0.90 -9.36 4.99
N PHE A 194 0.15 -10.13 4.79
CA PHE A 194 1.50 -9.79 5.23
C PHE A 194 2.29 -9.33 4.01
N HIS A 195 2.65 -8.04 3.97
CA HIS A 195 3.29 -7.43 2.82
C HIS A 195 4.77 -7.17 3.09
N ARG A 196 5.65 -7.75 2.27
CA ARG A 196 7.09 -7.62 2.42
C ARG A 196 7.55 -6.18 2.19
N ARG A 197 8.22 -5.61 3.19
CA ARG A 197 8.72 -4.24 3.10
C ARG A 197 10.04 -4.18 2.33
N ARG A 198 10.24 -3.13 1.57
CA ARG A 198 11.55 -2.83 0.97
C ARG A 198 12.56 -2.57 2.09
N ALA A 199 13.77 -3.16 2.01
CA ALA A 199 14.79 -3.01 3.03
C ALA A 199 15.27 -1.55 3.16
N PHE A 200 15.33 -1.04 4.40
CA PHE A 200 15.93 0.25 4.72
C PHE A 200 17.47 0.14 4.72
N PRO A 201 18.24 1.16 4.31
CA PRO A 201 17.76 2.45 3.80
C PRO A 201 17.54 2.48 2.28
N GLY A 202 18.40 1.85 1.50
CA GLY A 202 18.52 2.07 0.05
C GLY A 202 17.24 1.79 -0.75
N PRO A 203 16.78 0.54 -0.86
CA PRO A 203 15.56 0.19 -1.63
C PRO A 203 14.33 0.95 -1.16
N TYR A 204 14.16 1.09 0.17
CA TYR A 204 13.05 1.83 0.76
C TYR A 204 13.06 3.31 0.37
N LEU A 205 14.15 4.03 0.65
CA LEU A 205 14.24 5.47 0.40
C LEU A 205 14.14 5.79 -1.11
N ARG A 206 14.69 4.92 -1.98
CA ARG A 206 14.55 5.05 -3.43
C ARG A 206 13.10 4.95 -3.89
N GLN A 207 12.33 4.03 -3.33
CA GLN A 207 10.90 3.91 -3.62
C GLN A 207 10.15 5.16 -3.13
N ARG A 208 10.38 5.59 -1.88
CA ARG A 208 9.74 6.79 -1.31
C ARG A 208 10.06 8.04 -2.12
N TRP A 209 11.31 8.21 -2.54
CA TRP A 209 11.72 9.31 -3.42
C TRP A 209 10.89 9.38 -4.70
N ARG A 210 10.77 8.26 -5.43
CA ARG A 210 9.97 8.21 -6.68
C ARG A 210 8.53 8.65 -6.44
N TYR A 211 7.90 8.16 -5.36
CA TYR A 211 6.52 8.51 -5.01
C TYR A 211 6.39 10.00 -4.70
N ARG A 212 7.33 10.57 -3.97
CA ARG A 212 7.27 11.98 -3.57
C ARG A 212 7.59 12.94 -4.71
N VAL A 213 8.49 12.59 -5.60
CA VAL A 213 8.69 13.34 -6.86
C VAL A 213 7.42 13.36 -7.69
N LYS A 214 6.70 12.22 -7.83
CA LYS A 214 5.39 12.20 -8.52
C LYS A 214 4.37 13.06 -7.79
N THR A 215 4.26 12.98 -6.47
CA THR A 215 3.39 13.86 -5.67
C THR A 215 3.65 15.35 -5.99
N GLY A 216 4.92 15.77 -5.98
CA GLY A 216 5.30 17.16 -6.30
C GLY A 216 4.93 17.58 -7.71
N LYS A 217 5.10 16.70 -8.71
CA LYS A 217 4.66 16.94 -10.10
C LYS A 217 3.15 17.14 -10.17
N LEU A 218 2.38 16.26 -9.57
CA LEU A 218 0.91 16.34 -9.54
C LEU A 218 0.40 17.62 -8.87
N MET A 219 1.11 18.13 -7.84
CA MET A 219 0.75 19.39 -7.20
C MET A 219 0.83 20.59 -8.16
N VAL A 220 1.83 20.62 -9.04
CA VAL A 220 2.01 21.73 -10.00
C VAL A 220 1.27 21.55 -11.30
N GLN A 221 0.97 20.31 -11.68
CA GLN A 221 0.16 19.97 -12.85
C GLN A 221 -1.35 20.10 -12.65
N GLY A 222 -1.79 20.62 -11.51
CA GLY A 222 -3.17 21.01 -11.26
C GLY A 222 -4.03 19.98 -10.54
N SER A 223 -3.47 18.88 -10.03
CA SER A 223 -4.23 17.95 -9.18
C SER A 223 -4.71 18.68 -7.91
N ALA A 224 -6.02 18.92 -7.83
CA ALA A 224 -6.63 19.61 -6.70
C ALA A 224 -6.42 18.83 -5.38
N THR A 225 -6.52 17.50 -5.45
CA THR A 225 -6.30 16.57 -4.32
C THR A 225 -4.91 16.73 -3.71
N HIS A 226 -3.87 16.90 -4.54
CA HIS A 226 -2.50 17.03 -4.05
C HIS A 226 -2.17 18.47 -3.65
N ARG A 227 -2.54 19.46 -4.47
CA ARG A 227 -2.20 20.88 -4.25
C ARG A 227 -2.88 21.46 -3.01
N ARG A 228 -4.13 21.10 -2.75
CA ARG A 228 -4.93 21.60 -1.64
C ARG A 228 -4.86 20.72 -0.38
N ASN A 229 -4.07 19.65 -0.39
CA ASN A 229 -3.95 18.76 0.76
C ASN A 229 -3.25 19.47 1.94
N PRO A 230 -3.97 19.77 3.03
CA PRO A 230 -3.40 20.54 4.13
C PRO A 230 -2.28 19.79 4.86
N LYS A 231 -2.29 18.46 4.86
CA LYS A 231 -1.23 17.65 5.45
C LYS A 231 0.09 17.80 4.68
N ILE A 232 0.03 17.82 3.35
CA ILE A 232 1.22 18.02 2.51
C ILE A 232 1.78 19.44 2.70
N GLN A 233 0.91 20.45 2.74
CA GLN A 233 1.33 21.83 2.95
C GLN A 233 1.94 22.02 4.34
N ALA A 234 1.30 21.52 5.40
CA ALA A 234 1.83 21.58 6.75
C ALA A 234 3.19 20.84 6.86
N PHE A 235 3.34 19.70 6.20
CA PHE A 235 4.59 18.95 6.16
C PHE A 235 5.71 19.75 5.47
N LEU A 236 5.42 20.45 4.36
CA LEU A 236 6.41 21.27 3.66
C LEU A 236 6.87 22.46 4.51
N VAL A 237 5.92 23.13 5.19
CA VAL A 237 6.23 24.23 6.11
C VAL A 237 7.05 23.75 7.31
N ALA A 238 6.59 22.65 7.96
CA ALA A 238 7.30 22.07 9.11
C ALA A 238 8.72 21.62 8.74
N GLY A 239 8.91 21.05 7.53
CA GLY A 239 10.24 20.67 7.03
C GLY A 239 11.16 21.86 6.82
N ALA A 240 10.66 22.97 6.25
CA ALA A 240 11.42 24.20 6.07
C ALA A 240 11.83 24.81 7.42
N ILE A 241 10.92 24.87 8.39
CA ILE A 241 11.21 25.32 9.77
C ILE A 241 12.24 24.38 10.42
N GLY A 242 12.05 23.06 10.30
CA GLY A 242 12.98 22.07 10.85
C GLY A 242 14.40 22.19 10.31
N LEU A 243 14.57 22.54 9.03
CA LEU A 243 15.87 22.78 8.42
C LEU A 243 16.54 24.05 8.98
N LEU A 244 15.75 25.12 9.16
CA LEU A 244 16.26 26.42 9.68
C LEU A 244 16.68 26.32 11.17
N PHE A 245 15.96 25.53 11.96
CA PHE A 245 16.17 25.41 13.39
C PHE A 245 16.70 24.02 13.81
N ALA A 246 17.36 23.31 12.90
CA ALA A 246 17.79 21.93 13.12
C ALA A 246 18.51 21.66 14.46
N PRO A 247 19.46 22.50 14.94
CA PRO A 247 20.13 22.27 16.22
C PRO A 247 19.17 22.29 17.42
N PHE A 248 18.11 23.10 17.36
CA PHE A 248 17.16 23.28 18.45
C PHE A 248 16.05 22.24 18.45
N VAL A 249 15.71 21.70 17.28
CA VAL A 249 14.61 20.72 17.13
C VAL A 249 15.07 19.27 17.16
N ALA A 250 16.37 18.99 17.09
CA ALA A 250 16.91 17.64 16.97
C ALA A 250 16.51 16.74 18.15
N LEU A 251 16.67 17.21 19.39
CA LEU A 251 16.30 16.43 20.59
C LEU A 251 14.78 16.26 20.73
N PRO A 252 13.94 17.31 20.66
CA PRO A 252 12.49 17.15 20.63
C PRO A 252 11.99 16.24 19.53
N TYR A 253 12.57 16.31 18.33
CA TYR A 253 12.25 15.45 17.23
C TYR A 253 12.59 13.97 17.51
N ALA A 254 13.79 13.71 18.04
CA ALA A 254 14.19 12.35 18.42
C ALA A 254 13.27 11.78 19.51
N ALA A 255 12.93 12.58 20.52
CA ALA A 255 11.99 12.18 21.57
C ALA A 255 10.59 11.86 20.99
N LEU A 256 10.07 12.71 20.11
CA LEU A 256 8.77 12.51 19.46
C LEU A 256 8.76 11.24 18.61
N THR A 257 9.80 11.02 17.81
CA THR A 257 9.88 9.83 16.93
C THR A 257 10.03 8.54 17.72
N LEU A 258 10.70 8.55 18.87
CA LEU A 258 10.73 7.41 19.81
C LEU A 258 9.37 7.21 20.48
N LEU A 259 8.76 8.27 21.00
CA LEU A 259 7.46 8.20 21.67
C LEU A 259 6.38 7.58 20.75
N LEU A 260 6.36 7.97 19.48
CA LEU A 260 5.37 7.48 18.51
C LEU A 260 5.81 6.19 17.80
N GLY A 261 7.10 6.00 17.55
CA GLY A 261 7.62 4.87 16.78
C GLY A 261 7.77 3.58 17.59
N VAL A 262 8.13 3.69 18.88
CA VAL A 262 8.29 2.51 19.74
C VAL A 262 7.01 1.69 19.89
N PRO A 263 5.82 2.26 20.10
CA PRO A 263 4.58 1.49 20.14
C PRO A 263 4.20 0.82 18.80
N ALA A 264 4.71 1.34 17.69
CA ALA A 264 4.42 0.83 16.35
C ALA A 264 5.44 -0.21 15.86
N THR A 265 6.58 -0.36 16.59
CA THR A 265 7.69 -1.18 16.11
C THR A 265 7.66 -2.61 16.64
N ARG A 266 8.17 -3.53 15.82
CA ARG A 266 8.54 -4.90 16.19
C ARG A 266 10.06 -5.09 16.26
N LEU A 267 10.83 -3.99 16.22
CA LEU A 267 12.28 -4.02 16.36
C LEU A 267 12.67 -4.43 17.78
N PRO A 268 13.68 -5.29 17.96
CA PRO A 268 14.29 -5.51 19.27
C PRO A 268 14.79 -4.20 19.89
N VAL A 269 14.70 -4.08 21.22
CA VAL A 269 15.01 -2.85 21.99
C VAL A 269 16.36 -2.24 21.62
N ARG A 270 17.39 -3.07 21.40
CA ARG A 270 18.72 -2.63 20.97
C ARG A 270 18.74 -1.81 19.68
N TRP A 271 17.69 -1.90 18.84
CA TRP A 271 17.57 -1.16 17.59
C TRP A 271 16.71 0.12 17.69
N TRP A 272 16.08 0.38 18.83
CA TRP A 272 15.26 1.59 19.00
C TRP A 272 16.02 2.91 18.76
N PRO A 273 17.32 3.04 19.11
CA PRO A 273 18.08 4.26 18.80
C PRO A 273 18.17 4.59 17.29
N VAL A 274 17.92 3.62 16.41
CA VAL A 274 17.90 3.82 14.96
C VAL A 274 16.62 4.56 14.51
N ILE A 275 15.52 4.48 15.26
CA ILE A 275 14.22 5.03 14.89
C ILE A 275 14.30 6.53 14.57
N PRO A 276 14.86 7.41 15.40
CA PRO A 276 14.94 8.84 15.08
C PRO A 276 15.73 9.15 13.81
N VAL A 277 16.83 8.45 13.58
CA VAL A 277 17.67 8.61 12.40
C VAL A 277 16.91 8.15 11.15
N ALA A 278 16.23 7.00 11.24
CA ALA A 278 15.44 6.47 10.14
C ALA A 278 14.28 7.41 9.76
N PHE A 279 13.58 7.99 10.76
CA PHE A 279 12.56 9.01 10.50
C PHE A 279 13.14 10.29 9.90
N ALA A 280 14.29 10.75 10.34
CA ALA A 280 14.94 11.93 9.75
C ALA A 280 15.25 11.70 8.26
N MET A 281 15.82 10.55 7.90
CA MET A 281 16.05 10.18 6.50
C MET A 281 14.74 10.04 5.71
N HIS A 282 13.72 9.42 6.29
CA HIS A 282 12.40 9.27 5.69
C HIS A 282 11.76 10.63 5.37
N HIS A 283 11.70 11.53 6.35
CA HIS A 283 11.11 12.85 6.19
C HIS A 283 11.92 13.74 5.24
N ALA A 284 13.25 13.65 5.27
CA ALA A 284 14.10 14.34 4.31
C ALA A 284 13.80 13.90 2.86
N VAL A 285 13.73 12.59 2.61
CA VAL A 285 13.37 12.05 1.29
C VAL A 285 11.97 12.50 0.86
N TYR A 286 11.01 12.54 1.78
CA TYR A 286 9.66 13.02 1.49
C TYR A 286 9.67 14.50 1.12
N TRP A 287 10.34 15.34 1.91
CA TRP A 287 10.39 16.79 1.69
C TRP A 287 11.11 17.13 0.39
N PHE A 288 12.35 16.68 0.23
CA PHE A 288 13.16 16.95 -0.97
C PHE A 288 12.53 16.33 -2.22
N GLY A 289 11.91 15.14 -2.11
CA GLY A 289 11.23 14.51 -3.24
C GLY A 289 10.06 15.36 -3.74
N ILE A 290 9.20 15.87 -2.85
CA ILE A 290 8.08 16.75 -3.23
C ILE A 290 8.61 18.03 -3.87
N VAL A 291 9.59 18.70 -3.26
CA VAL A 291 10.19 19.93 -3.78
C VAL A 291 10.79 19.70 -5.17
N THR A 292 11.56 18.63 -5.34
CA THR A 292 12.12 18.24 -6.66
C THR A 292 11.01 18.04 -7.69
N GLY A 293 9.94 17.34 -7.30
CA GLY A 293 8.79 17.14 -8.18
C GLY A 293 8.10 18.44 -8.58
N MET A 294 7.95 19.39 -7.66
CA MET A 294 7.38 20.70 -7.94
C MET A 294 8.23 21.52 -8.91
N VAL A 295 9.54 21.44 -8.78
CA VAL A 295 10.49 22.15 -9.68
C VAL A 295 10.51 21.51 -11.07
N THR A 296 10.58 20.18 -11.15
CA THR A 296 10.69 19.45 -12.43
C THR A 296 9.36 19.26 -13.14
N GLY A 297 8.24 19.36 -12.44
CA GLY A 297 6.89 19.23 -13.01
C GLY A 297 6.38 20.50 -13.72
N ARG A 298 7.09 21.62 -13.57
CA ARG A 298 6.79 22.90 -14.28
C ARG A 298 7.36 22.97 -15.70
N ARG A 299 8.16 21.97 -16.06
CA ARG A 299 8.74 21.81 -17.41
C ARG A 299 7.93 20.77 -18.18
#